data_8aa1ba1f962651e8a3b31b266f07c9a5
#
_entry.id   8aa1ba1f962651e8a3b31b266f07c9a5
#
_cell.length_a   1.000
_cell.length_b   1.000
_cell.length_c   1.000
_cell.angle_alpha   90.00
_cell.angle_beta   90.00
_cell.angle_gamma   90.00
#
_symmetry.space_group_name_H-M   'P 1'
#
loop_
_entity.id
_entity.type
_entity.pdbx_description
1 polymer ?
#
loop_
_entity_poly.entity_id
_entity_poly.type
_entity_poly.pdbx_seq_one_letter_code
_entity_poly.pdbx_strand_id
1 'polypeptide(L)'
;RPPRSTLFPYTTLFRSRLDYSRYVGIEGSFGTGDCVIVSDGLLHIIDYKHGLGVLVSAEKNSQLSCYALGAIDLFDGIYDIAQVSLTIYQPRRENVSTYTMSREELLAWAKTVLAPAAKLAYEGKGEFKAGDHCQFCKAKANCRKRAEYNLELARYDFEMPALLGDDEVAAILTKADELVSWAGDIKDYALQKALSGTKFTGFKVVEGRSNRKYTDDDAVAKAVEDAGYEPYEKRLLGITAMSQALGRKKFEELLGGLVYKPPGKPVLVPESDKRPAMNTAINDFKENEEDNNYGKDHK
;
A
#
# COMPACT_ATOMS: atom_id res chain seq x y z
N ARG A 1 -44.54 -19.73 1.80
CA ARG A 1 -43.47 -19.03 2.55
C ARG A 1 -44.13 -18.35 3.76
N PRO A 2 -43.59 -18.46 5.00
CA PRO A 2 -44.11 -17.70 6.12
C PRO A 2 -43.91 -16.18 5.83
N PRO A 3 -44.79 -15.29 6.33
CA PRO A 3 -44.63 -13.87 6.15
C PRO A 3 -43.29 -13.45 6.77
N ARG A 4 -42.44 -12.75 5.97
CA ARG A 4 -41.15 -12.23 6.43
C ARG A 4 -41.42 -11.22 7.53
N SER A 5 -40.69 -11.34 8.64
CA SER A 5 -40.78 -10.41 9.76
C SER A 5 -40.40 -8.99 9.29
N THR A 6 -41.34 -8.06 9.40
CA THR A 6 -41.10 -6.62 9.11
C THR A 6 -40.27 -5.94 10.22
N LEU A 7 -39.89 -6.68 11.29
CA LEU A 7 -39.16 -6.16 12.45
C LEU A 7 -37.65 -5.95 12.18
N PHE A 8 -37.06 -6.65 11.19
CA PHE A 8 -35.64 -6.51 10.82
C PHE A 8 -35.49 -6.44 9.30
N PRO A 9 -35.59 -5.25 8.71
CA PRO A 9 -35.50 -5.08 7.25
C PRO A 9 -34.09 -5.36 6.69
N TYR A 10 -33.07 -5.43 7.55
CA TYR A 10 -31.69 -5.75 7.20
C TYR A 10 -30.97 -6.44 8.35
N THR A 11 -29.90 -7.16 8.03
CA THR A 11 -28.94 -7.73 8.98
C THR A 11 -27.56 -7.09 8.74
N THR A 12 -26.87 -6.74 9.83
CA THR A 12 -25.49 -6.26 9.79
C THR A 12 -24.60 -7.19 10.60
N LEU A 13 -23.52 -7.65 9.99
CA LEU A 13 -22.47 -8.45 10.64
C LEU A 13 -21.14 -7.69 10.59
N PHE A 14 -20.37 -7.80 11.69
CA PHE A 14 -19.02 -7.26 11.79
C PHE A 14 -18.02 -8.39 12.00
N ARG A 15 -16.85 -8.28 11.34
CA ARG A 15 -15.71 -9.21 11.43
C ARG A 15 -16.14 -10.68 11.28
N SER A 16 -16.97 -10.94 10.29
CA SER A 16 -17.55 -12.24 10.06
C SER A 16 -16.70 -13.12 9.17
N ARG A 17 -16.54 -14.38 9.55
CA ARG A 17 -15.94 -15.39 8.68
C ARG A 17 -16.90 -15.71 7.53
N LEU A 18 -16.42 -15.50 6.32
CA LEU A 18 -17.16 -15.72 5.08
C LEU A 18 -16.48 -16.84 4.32
N ASP A 19 -17.12 -18.00 4.27
CA ASP A 19 -16.62 -19.19 3.58
C ASP A 19 -17.12 -19.17 2.13
N TYR A 20 -16.20 -19.21 1.18
CA TYR A 20 -16.48 -19.25 -0.26
C TYR A 20 -15.88 -20.49 -0.93
N SER A 21 -15.54 -21.53 -0.15
CA SER A 21 -14.98 -22.80 -0.64
C SER A 21 -15.80 -23.42 -1.77
N ARG A 22 -17.12 -23.34 -1.67
CA ARG A 22 -18.07 -23.86 -2.69
C ARG A 22 -17.83 -23.26 -4.06
N TYR A 23 -17.50 -21.96 -4.13
CA TYR A 23 -17.29 -21.25 -5.40
C TYR A 23 -15.88 -21.42 -5.96
N VAL A 24 -14.91 -21.62 -5.09
CA VAL A 24 -13.50 -21.81 -5.46
C VAL A 24 -13.20 -23.27 -5.83
N GLY A 25 -13.97 -24.20 -5.24
CA GLY A 25 -13.72 -25.64 -5.36
C GLY A 25 -12.52 -26.13 -4.53
N ILE A 26 -12.07 -25.35 -3.54
CA ILE A 26 -10.97 -25.68 -2.64
C ILE A 26 -11.48 -25.51 -1.21
N GLU A 27 -11.45 -26.60 -0.44
CA GLU A 27 -11.89 -26.63 0.94
C GLU A 27 -11.06 -25.66 1.82
N GLY A 28 -11.71 -25.01 2.79
CA GLY A 28 -11.06 -24.07 3.70
C GLY A 28 -10.76 -22.70 3.09
N SER A 29 -11.35 -22.37 1.94
CA SER A 29 -11.24 -21.05 1.33
C SER A 29 -12.21 -20.08 2.01
N PHE A 30 -11.69 -19.21 2.88
CA PHE A 30 -12.50 -18.23 3.61
C PHE A 30 -11.74 -16.91 3.77
N GLY A 31 -12.49 -15.90 4.16
CA GLY A 31 -11.93 -14.62 4.61
C GLY A 31 -12.76 -14.02 5.73
N THR A 32 -12.27 -12.95 6.33
CA THR A 32 -12.99 -12.19 7.37
C THR A 32 -13.41 -10.85 6.79
N GLY A 33 -14.71 -10.68 6.57
CA GLY A 33 -15.29 -9.40 6.13
C GLY A 33 -15.45 -8.45 7.31
N ASP A 34 -15.03 -7.19 7.16
CA ASP A 34 -15.10 -6.20 8.24
C ASP A 34 -16.54 -5.83 8.54
N CYS A 35 -17.36 -5.56 7.52
CA CYS A 35 -18.77 -5.26 7.68
C CYS A 35 -19.58 -5.82 6.50
N VAL A 36 -20.66 -6.50 6.82
CA VAL A 36 -21.62 -7.08 5.88
C VAL A 36 -23.01 -6.58 6.22
N ILE A 37 -23.68 -5.94 5.28
CA ILE A 37 -25.06 -5.50 5.42
C ILE A 37 -25.89 -6.21 4.37
N VAL A 38 -26.97 -6.87 4.78
CA VAL A 38 -27.85 -7.59 3.86
C VAL A 38 -29.30 -7.24 4.12
N SER A 39 -30.03 -7.02 3.04
CA SER A 39 -31.48 -6.81 3.00
C SER A 39 -32.05 -7.51 1.76
N ASP A 40 -33.38 -7.52 1.65
CA ASP A 40 -33.99 -7.95 0.39
C ASP A 40 -33.56 -7.02 -0.75
N GLY A 41 -33.08 -7.64 -1.81
CA GLY A 41 -32.57 -6.97 -3.00
C GLY A 41 -31.08 -6.62 -2.96
N LEU A 42 -30.44 -6.41 -1.78
CA LEU A 42 -29.07 -5.87 -1.69
C LEU A 42 -28.22 -6.58 -0.65
N LEU A 43 -27.02 -6.97 -1.07
CA LEU A 43 -25.90 -7.34 -0.20
C LEU A 43 -24.82 -6.26 -0.31
N HIS A 44 -24.36 -5.68 0.80
CA HIS A 44 -23.29 -4.70 0.83
C HIS A 44 -22.11 -5.20 1.66
N ILE A 45 -20.96 -5.32 1.05
CA ILE A 45 -19.69 -5.66 1.70
C ILE A 45 -18.85 -4.38 1.83
N ILE A 46 -18.41 -4.06 3.05
CA ILE A 46 -17.58 -2.91 3.33
C ILE A 46 -16.28 -3.38 3.99
N ASP A 47 -15.16 -2.99 3.44
CA ASP A 47 -13.83 -3.32 3.94
C ASP A 47 -13.11 -2.02 4.36
N TYR A 48 -12.66 -2.00 5.61
CA TYR A 48 -12.01 -0.86 6.25
C TYR A 48 -10.49 -0.95 6.16
N LYS A 49 -9.86 -0.01 5.48
CA LYS A 49 -8.41 0.07 5.31
C LYS A 49 -7.83 1.25 6.10
N HIS A 50 -7.33 0.99 7.31
CA HIS A 50 -6.85 2.06 8.21
C HIS A 50 -5.50 2.67 7.79
N GLY A 51 -4.63 1.91 7.11
CA GLY A 51 -3.27 2.34 6.75
C GLY A 51 -3.22 3.43 5.69
N LEU A 52 -2.06 4.12 5.59
CA LEU A 52 -1.71 5.01 4.48
C LEU A 52 -1.10 4.24 3.28
N GLY A 53 -1.17 2.91 3.27
CA GLY A 53 -0.63 2.04 2.23
C GLY A 53 -1.17 2.32 0.82
N VAL A 54 -1.24 1.31 -0.01
CA VAL A 54 -1.70 1.43 -1.40
C VAL A 54 -3.16 1.91 -1.46
N LEU A 55 -3.46 2.80 -2.40
CA LEU A 55 -4.84 3.18 -2.71
C LEU A 55 -5.57 1.98 -3.33
N VAL A 56 -6.70 1.59 -2.75
CA VAL A 56 -7.46 0.42 -3.18
C VAL A 56 -8.78 0.85 -3.80
N SER A 57 -9.11 0.28 -4.97
CA SER A 57 -10.41 0.42 -5.62
C SER A 57 -11.33 -0.75 -5.24
N ALA A 58 -12.62 -0.47 -5.14
CA ALA A 58 -13.66 -1.49 -5.03
C ALA A 58 -14.00 -2.11 -6.38
N GLU A 59 -13.70 -1.42 -7.50
CA GLU A 59 -14.00 -1.91 -8.84
C GLU A 59 -13.25 -3.21 -9.11
N LYS A 60 -14.01 -4.26 -9.45
CA LYS A 60 -13.48 -5.61 -9.74
C LYS A 60 -12.53 -6.15 -8.66
N ASN A 61 -12.72 -5.73 -7.42
CA ASN A 61 -11.88 -6.15 -6.30
C ASN A 61 -12.17 -7.60 -5.93
N SER A 62 -11.20 -8.48 -6.17
CA SER A 62 -11.35 -9.92 -5.95
C SER A 62 -11.55 -10.29 -4.47
N GLN A 63 -10.93 -9.57 -3.52
CA GLN A 63 -11.11 -9.80 -2.10
C GLN A 63 -12.57 -9.57 -1.67
N LEU A 64 -13.13 -8.41 -2.03
CA LEU A 64 -14.51 -8.07 -1.72
C LEU A 64 -15.49 -9.01 -2.43
N SER A 65 -15.19 -9.38 -3.69
CA SER A 65 -16.01 -10.33 -4.45
C SER A 65 -16.04 -11.72 -3.79
N CYS A 66 -14.91 -12.22 -3.28
CA CYS A 66 -14.86 -13.46 -2.51
C CYS A 66 -15.69 -13.35 -1.22
N TYR A 67 -15.62 -12.23 -0.50
CA TYR A 67 -16.43 -12.00 0.69
C TYR A 67 -17.91 -11.97 0.37
N ALA A 68 -18.30 -11.34 -0.74
CA ALA A 68 -19.69 -11.33 -1.19
C ALA A 68 -20.21 -12.73 -1.54
N LEU A 69 -19.39 -13.59 -2.17
CA LEU A 69 -19.74 -14.98 -2.44
C LEU A 69 -20.02 -15.75 -1.13
N GLY A 70 -19.14 -15.62 -0.12
CA GLY A 70 -19.34 -16.26 1.17
C GLY A 70 -20.57 -15.71 1.93
N ALA A 71 -20.84 -14.41 1.78
CA ALA A 71 -22.04 -13.81 2.37
C ALA A 71 -23.33 -14.27 1.66
N ILE A 72 -23.31 -14.41 0.32
CA ILE A 72 -24.46 -14.99 -0.42
C ILE A 72 -24.76 -16.40 0.09
N ASP A 73 -23.74 -17.23 0.29
CA ASP A 73 -23.93 -18.61 0.80
C ASP A 73 -24.50 -18.61 2.22
N LEU A 74 -24.00 -17.72 3.08
CA LEU A 74 -24.46 -17.58 4.48
C LEU A 74 -25.93 -17.16 4.57
N PHE A 75 -26.40 -16.30 3.67
CA PHE A 75 -27.75 -15.74 3.69
C PHE A 75 -28.70 -16.37 2.68
N ASP A 76 -28.26 -17.43 1.98
CA ASP A 76 -29.11 -18.14 1.00
C ASP A 76 -30.39 -18.66 1.65
N GLY A 77 -31.51 -18.37 1.01
CA GLY A 77 -32.83 -18.71 1.51
C GLY A 77 -33.40 -17.81 2.65
N ILE A 78 -32.59 -16.87 3.20
CA ILE A 78 -33.04 -15.89 4.20
C ILE A 78 -33.43 -14.58 3.51
N TYR A 79 -32.57 -14.06 2.65
CA TYR A 79 -32.79 -12.84 1.89
C TYR A 79 -32.76 -13.12 0.38
N ASP A 80 -33.55 -12.36 -0.38
CA ASP A 80 -33.55 -12.42 -1.83
C ASP A 80 -32.55 -11.37 -2.37
N ILE A 81 -31.29 -11.77 -2.57
CA ILE A 81 -30.22 -10.89 -2.97
C ILE A 81 -30.19 -10.82 -4.51
N ALA A 82 -30.45 -9.64 -5.06
CA ALA A 82 -30.37 -9.36 -6.50
C ALA A 82 -29.11 -8.58 -6.88
N GLN A 83 -28.70 -7.64 -6.02
CA GLN A 83 -27.54 -6.78 -6.21
C GLN A 83 -26.50 -6.96 -5.11
N VAL A 84 -25.23 -6.73 -5.49
CA VAL A 84 -24.07 -6.75 -4.59
C VAL A 84 -23.34 -5.43 -4.72
N SER A 85 -23.16 -4.71 -3.61
CA SER A 85 -22.38 -3.50 -3.50
C SER A 85 -21.08 -3.78 -2.71
N LEU A 86 -19.96 -3.36 -3.25
CA LEU A 86 -18.63 -3.54 -2.66
C LEU A 86 -18.06 -2.16 -2.34
N THR A 87 -17.63 -1.93 -1.11
CA THR A 87 -17.05 -0.63 -0.71
C THR A 87 -15.72 -0.81 -0.01
N ILE A 88 -14.72 -0.09 -0.46
CA ILE A 88 -13.46 0.15 0.25
C ILE A 88 -13.56 1.50 0.96
N TYR A 89 -13.31 1.51 2.26
CA TYR A 89 -13.28 2.71 3.07
C TYR A 89 -11.88 2.93 3.65
N GLN A 90 -11.15 3.93 3.12
CA GLN A 90 -9.78 4.30 3.53
C GLN A 90 -9.77 5.75 4.05
N PRO A 91 -10.16 6.02 5.30
CA PRO A 91 -10.34 7.39 5.81
C PRO A 91 -9.05 8.21 5.81
N ARG A 92 -7.90 7.58 6.08
CA ARG A 92 -6.59 8.29 6.09
C ARG A 92 -6.09 8.68 4.70
N ARG A 93 -6.74 8.19 3.65
CA ARG A 93 -6.46 8.53 2.25
C ARG A 93 -7.64 9.27 1.60
N GLU A 94 -8.65 9.66 2.39
CA GLU A 94 -9.87 10.31 1.91
C GLU A 94 -10.52 9.53 0.74
N ASN A 95 -10.40 8.18 0.78
CA ASN A 95 -10.89 7.30 -0.27
C ASN A 95 -12.11 6.51 0.19
N VAL A 96 -13.21 6.70 -0.52
CA VAL A 96 -14.40 5.85 -0.46
C VAL A 96 -14.69 5.40 -1.88
N SER A 97 -14.40 4.15 -2.17
CA SER A 97 -14.60 3.55 -3.49
C SER A 97 -15.72 2.53 -3.40
N THR A 98 -16.74 2.67 -4.24
CA THR A 98 -17.87 1.73 -4.29
C THR A 98 -18.05 1.20 -5.69
N TYR A 99 -18.32 -0.10 -5.80
CA TYR A 99 -18.61 -0.81 -7.05
C TYR A 99 -19.83 -1.71 -6.84
N THR A 100 -20.77 -1.66 -7.77
CA THR A 100 -22.02 -2.45 -7.70
C THR A 100 -22.13 -3.34 -8.93
N MET A 101 -22.57 -4.58 -8.71
CA MET A 101 -22.82 -5.57 -9.75
C MET A 101 -24.08 -6.38 -9.42
N SER A 102 -24.62 -7.12 -10.38
CA SER A 102 -25.68 -8.07 -10.09
C SER A 102 -25.13 -9.34 -9.42
N ARG A 103 -26.01 -10.11 -8.75
CA ARG A 103 -25.67 -11.43 -8.24
C ARG A 103 -25.21 -12.36 -9.35
N GLU A 104 -25.86 -12.31 -10.49
CA GLU A 104 -25.56 -13.13 -11.66
C GLU A 104 -24.15 -12.84 -12.20
N GLU A 105 -23.75 -11.56 -12.29
CA GLU A 105 -22.41 -11.15 -12.70
C GLU A 105 -21.34 -11.66 -11.74
N LEU A 106 -21.58 -11.56 -10.42
CA LEU A 106 -20.66 -12.09 -9.41
C LEU A 106 -20.51 -13.61 -9.52
N LEU A 107 -21.62 -14.35 -9.68
CA LEU A 107 -21.59 -15.81 -9.82
C LEU A 107 -20.92 -16.23 -11.14
N ALA A 108 -21.16 -15.50 -12.23
CA ALA A 108 -20.48 -15.72 -13.50
C ALA A 108 -18.97 -15.51 -13.38
N TRP A 109 -18.54 -14.43 -12.73
CA TRP A 109 -17.13 -14.19 -12.43
C TRP A 109 -16.51 -15.32 -11.57
N ALA A 110 -17.21 -15.78 -10.54
CA ALA A 110 -16.74 -16.88 -9.71
C ALA A 110 -16.50 -18.15 -10.54
N LYS A 111 -17.41 -18.48 -11.44
CA LYS A 111 -17.34 -19.68 -12.30
C LYS A 111 -16.29 -19.57 -13.40
N THR A 112 -16.18 -18.40 -14.04
CA THR A 112 -15.37 -18.25 -15.27
C THR A 112 -13.96 -17.75 -15.00
N VAL A 113 -13.72 -17.04 -13.89
CA VAL A 113 -12.43 -16.42 -13.53
C VAL A 113 -11.87 -17.00 -12.24
N LEU A 114 -12.63 -16.91 -11.12
CA LEU A 114 -12.10 -17.25 -9.80
C LEU A 114 -11.77 -18.74 -9.68
N ALA A 115 -12.73 -19.64 -9.96
CA ALA A 115 -12.54 -21.06 -9.76
C ALA A 115 -11.42 -21.66 -10.67
N PRO A 116 -11.32 -21.32 -11.96
CA PRO A 116 -10.22 -21.77 -12.79
C PRO A 116 -8.85 -21.26 -12.33
N ALA A 117 -8.76 -19.98 -11.96
CA ALA A 117 -7.52 -19.38 -11.47
C ALA A 117 -7.08 -20.00 -10.13
N ALA A 118 -7.99 -20.21 -9.22
CA ALA A 118 -7.74 -20.85 -7.93
C ALA A 118 -7.27 -22.30 -8.10
N LYS A 119 -7.89 -23.05 -9.01
CA LYS A 119 -7.46 -24.41 -9.34
C LYS A 119 -6.03 -24.45 -9.87
N LEU A 120 -5.69 -23.58 -10.83
CA LEU A 120 -4.32 -23.48 -11.36
C LEU A 120 -3.32 -23.13 -10.27
N ALA A 121 -3.68 -22.18 -9.39
CA ALA A 121 -2.82 -21.78 -8.27
C ALA A 121 -2.63 -22.92 -7.26
N TYR A 122 -3.69 -23.64 -6.93
CA TYR A 122 -3.67 -24.77 -6.00
C TYR A 122 -2.82 -25.94 -6.53
N GLU A 123 -2.92 -26.22 -7.84
CA GLU A 123 -2.14 -27.26 -8.52
C GLU A 123 -0.68 -26.81 -8.83
N GLY A 124 -0.33 -25.56 -8.57
CA GLY A 124 0.98 -24.99 -8.90
C GLY A 124 1.28 -24.88 -10.40
N LYS A 125 0.23 -24.81 -11.25
CA LYS A 125 0.33 -24.81 -12.72
C LYS A 125 0.15 -23.43 -13.36
N GLY A 126 -0.09 -22.38 -12.57
CA GLY A 126 -0.27 -21.03 -13.11
C GLY A 126 1.02 -20.43 -13.64
N GLU A 127 0.91 -19.48 -14.55
CA GLU A 127 2.04 -18.68 -15.01
C GLU A 127 2.42 -17.62 -13.99
N PHE A 128 3.72 -17.49 -13.73
CA PHE A 128 4.25 -16.41 -12.89
C PHE A 128 4.38 -15.14 -13.71
N LYS A 129 3.83 -14.03 -13.20
CA LYS A 129 3.99 -12.68 -13.76
C LYS A 129 4.54 -11.77 -12.69
N ALA A 130 5.57 -10.98 -13.04
CA ALA A 130 6.06 -9.91 -12.17
C ALA A 130 5.15 -8.68 -12.28
N GLY A 131 5.02 -7.93 -11.19
CA GLY A 131 4.22 -6.71 -11.12
C GLY A 131 4.05 -6.22 -9.68
N ASP A 132 3.22 -5.19 -9.45
CA ASP A 132 3.03 -4.53 -8.15
C ASP A 132 2.61 -5.49 -7.02
N HIS A 133 1.90 -6.56 -7.35
CA HIS A 133 1.51 -7.60 -6.40
C HIS A 133 2.69 -8.36 -5.80
N CYS A 134 3.88 -8.31 -6.42
CA CYS A 134 5.08 -8.99 -5.93
C CYS A 134 5.50 -8.48 -4.55
N GLN A 135 5.22 -7.23 -4.21
CA GLN A 135 5.53 -6.68 -2.88
C GLN A 135 4.86 -7.47 -1.74
N PHE A 136 3.69 -8.07 -1.98
CA PHE A 136 2.94 -8.86 -0.99
C PHE A 136 3.18 -10.37 -1.12
N CYS A 137 3.93 -10.83 -2.12
CA CYS A 137 4.15 -12.24 -2.40
C CYS A 137 5.12 -12.87 -1.41
N LYS A 138 4.76 -14.00 -0.80
CA LYS A 138 5.66 -14.74 0.12
C LYS A 138 6.92 -15.27 -0.56
N ALA A 139 6.87 -15.55 -1.87
CA ALA A 139 8.00 -16.04 -2.66
C ALA A 139 8.80 -14.89 -3.33
N LYS A 140 8.54 -13.63 -2.99
CA LYS A 140 9.08 -12.45 -3.67
C LYS A 140 10.62 -12.40 -3.76
N ALA A 141 11.31 -12.93 -2.76
CA ALA A 141 12.76 -12.90 -2.71
C ALA A 141 13.42 -13.97 -3.59
N ASN A 142 12.78 -15.12 -3.81
CA ASN A 142 13.35 -16.24 -4.57
C ASN A 142 12.56 -16.57 -5.85
N CYS A 143 11.68 -15.69 -6.28
CA CYS A 143 10.91 -15.84 -7.50
C CYS A 143 11.77 -15.54 -8.73
N ARG A 144 12.00 -16.58 -9.57
CA ARG A 144 12.77 -16.44 -10.82
C ARG A 144 12.16 -15.40 -11.76
N LYS A 145 10.83 -15.35 -11.90
CA LYS A 145 10.17 -14.41 -12.80
C LYS A 145 10.33 -12.95 -12.37
N ARG A 146 10.33 -12.69 -11.05
CA ARG A 146 10.64 -11.36 -10.51
C ARG A 146 12.12 -11.01 -10.74
N ALA A 147 13.01 -11.97 -10.58
CA ALA A 147 14.44 -11.77 -10.88
C ALA A 147 14.66 -11.43 -12.35
N GLU A 148 14.05 -12.17 -13.28
CA GLU A 148 14.12 -11.89 -14.72
C GLU A 148 13.65 -10.47 -15.04
N TYR A 149 12.52 -10.05 -14.47
CA TYR A 149 11.95 -8.71 -14.66
C TYR A 149 12.89 -7.59 -14.18
N ASN A 150 13.51 -7.76 -13.01
CA ASN A 150 14.42 -6.75 -12.46
C ASN A 150 15.78 -6.74 -13.18
N LEU A 151 16.26 -7.90 -13.62
CA LEU A 151 17.53 -8.01 -14.36
C LEU A 151 17.40 -7.62 -15.83
N GLU A 152 16.20 -7.41 -16.36
CA GLU A 152 16.00 -6.88 -17.72
C GLU A 152 16.72 -5.55 -17.94
N LEU A 153 16.90 -4.75 -16.88
CA LEU A 153 17.69 -3.51 -16.95
C LEU A 153 19.15 -3.72 -17.34
N ALA A 154 19.71 -4.91 -17.11
CA ALA A 154 21.10 -5.24 -17.49
C ALA A 154 21.34 -5.19 -19.01
N ARG A 155 20.29 -5.17 -19.84
CA ARG A 155 20.41 -5.00 -21.29
C ARG A 155 21.11 -3.69 -21.68
N TYR A 156 20.97 -2.64 -20.88
CA TYR A 156 21.57 -1.32 -21.16
C TYR A 156 23.10 -1.34 -21.09
N ASP A 157 23.70 -2.34 -20.42
CA ASP A 157 25.17 -2.51 -20.37
C ASP A 157 25.81 -2.77 -21.75
N PHE A 158 25.01 -3.24 -22.71
CA PHE A 158 25.49 -3.69 -24.02
C PHE A 158 25.02 -2.79 -25.17
N GLU A 159 24.30 -1.71 -24.87
CA GLU A 159 23.80 -0.78 -25.88
C GLU A 159 24.79 0.38 -26.12
N MET A 160 24.82 0.86 -27.34
CA MET A 160 25.66 2.02 -27.75
C MET A 160 24.76 3.22 -28.08
N PRO A 161 25.13 4.46 -27.76
CA PRO A 161 26.42 4.87 -27.17
C PRO A 161 26.62 4.49 -25.71
N ALA A 162 27.85 4.61 -25.20
CA ALA A 162 28.23 4.21 -23.85
C ALA A 162 27.56 5.05 -22.71
N LEU A 163 26.88 6.15 -23.05
CA LEU A 163 26.14 7.00 -22.12
C LEU A 163 24.64 6.88 -22.42
N LEU A 164 23.84 6.78 -21.37
CA LEU A 164 22.38 6.75 -21.46
C LEU A 164 21.82 8.09 -21.93
N GLY A 165 20.86 8.06 -22.85
CA GLY A 165 20.03 9.20 -23.17
C GLY A 165 18.93 9.45 -22.11
N ASP A 166 18.32 10.64 -22.11
CA ASP A 166 17.30 11.04 -21.14
C ASP A 166 16.08 10.12 -21.18
N ASP A 167 15.67 9.63 -22.35
CA ASP A 167 14.55 8.68 -22.50
C ASP A 167 14.86 7.31 -21.87
N GLU A 168 16.11 6.85 -21.97
CA GLU A 168 16.56 5.62 -21.33
C GLU A 168 16.60 5.77 -19.80
N VAL A 169 17.10 6.92 -19.32
CA VAL A 169 17.06 7.27 -17.89
C VAL A 169 15.63 7.27 -17.39
N ALA A 170 14.68 7.86 -18.10
CA ALA A 170 13.26 7.87 -17.75
C ALA A 170 12.68 6.45 -17.69
N ALA A 171 13.02 5.57 -18.64
CA ALA A 171 12.60 4.17 -18.65
C ALA A 171 13.18 3.39 -17.46
N ILE A 172 14.42 3.64 -17.06
CA ILE A 172 15.06 3.03 -15.89
C ILE A 172 14.41 3.52 -14.61
N LEU A 173 14.10 4.82 -14.47
CA LEU A 173 13.46 5.40 -13.29
C LEU A 173 12.13 4.71 -12.95
N THR A 174 11.35 4.30 -13.94
CA THR A 174 10.09 3.58 -13.72
C THR A 174 10.26 2.24 -13.00
N LYS A 175 11.43 1.61 -13.10
CA LYS A 175 11.77 0.30 -12.51
C LYS A 175 12.73 0.40 -11.33
N ALA A 176 13.35 1.55 -11.10
CA ALA A 176 14.42 1.72 -10.11
C ALA A 176 13.96 1.38 -8.69
N ASP A 177 12.79 1.84 -8.27
CA ASP A 177 12.25 1.59 -6.93
C ASP A 177 11.96 0.10 -6.70
N GLU A 178 11.44 -0.59 -7.72
CA GLU A 178 11.21 -2.04 -7.65
C GLU A 178 12.52 -2.82 -7.58
N LEU A 179 13.54 -2.40 -8.32
CA LEU A 179 14.87 -3.02 -8.27
C LEU A 179 15.49 -2.89 -6.87
N VAL A 180 15.41 -1.70 -6.27
CA VAL A 180 15.91 -1.44 -4.91
C VAL A 180 15.15 -2.30 -3.88
N SER A 181 13.82 -2.35 -4.00
CA SER A 181 12.96 -3.17 -3.15
C SER A 181 13.31 -4.66 -3.28
N TRP A 182 13.47 -5.16 -4.49
CA TRP A 182 13.86 -6.55 -4.75
C TRP A 182 15.25 -6.90 -4.18
N ALA A 183 16.22 -6.00 -4.34
CA ALA A 183 17.56 -6.20 -3.76
C ALA A 183 17.52 -6.27 -2.23
N GLY A 184 16.65 -5.49 -1.58
CA GLY A 184 16.36 -5.58 -0.15
C GLY A 184 15.77 -6.95 0.23
N ASP A 185 14.73 -7.39 -0.46
CA ASP A 185 14.07 -8.68 -0.22
C ASP A 185 15.03 -9.88 -0.32
N ILE A 186 15.97 -9.84 -1.28
CA ILE A 186 17.01 -10.88 -1.42
C ILE A 186 17.94 -10.90 -0.19
N LYS A 187 18.40 -9.71 0.26
CA LYS A 187 19.30 -9.61 1.43
C LYS A 187 18.63 -10.13 2.68
N ASP A 188 17.36 -9.75 2.91
CA ASP A 188 16.59 -10.18 4.08
C ASP A 188 16.34 -11.70 4.04
N TYR A 189 15.96 -12.23 2.89
CA TYR A 189 15.80 -13.67 2.70
C TYR A 189 17.10 -14.44 2.97
N ALA A 190 18.21 -13.95 2.40
CA ALA A 190 19.51 -14.60 2.58
C ALA A 190 19.95 -14.58 4.05
N LEU A 191 19.74 -13.46 4.76
CA LEU A 191 20.03 -13.35 6.19
C LEU A 191 19.19 -14.34 7.01
N GLN A 192 17.87 -14.40 6.78
CA GLN A 192 16.99 -15.35 7.49
C GLN A 192 17.38 -16.81 7.25
N LYS A 193 17.72 -17.15 6.01
CA LYS A 193 18.21 -18.49 5.66
C LYS A 193 19.56 -18.80 6.29
N ALA A 194 20.49 -17.83 6.34
CA ALA A 194 21.80 -18.01 6.97
C ALA A 194 21.67 -18.20 8.48
N LEU A 195 20.78 -17.45 9.15
CA LEU A 195 20.45 -17.64 10.57
C LEU A 195 19.83 -19.01 10.84
N SER A 196 19.13 -19.61 9.86
CA SER A 196 18.58 -20.96 9.92
C SER A 196 19.59 -22.05 9.52
N GLY A 197 20.89 -21.71 9.30
CA GLY A 197 21.96 -22.64 9.02
C GLY A 197 22.33 -22.84 7.54
N THR A 198 21.66 -22.14 6.60
CA THR A 198 22.02 -22.19 5.17
C THR A 198 23.33 -21.43 4.94
N LYS A 199 24.29 -22.03 4.24
CA LYS A 199 25.55 -21.36 3.86
C LYS A 199 25.43 -20.77 2.46
N PHE A 200 25.78 -19.51 2.32
CA PHE A 200 25.93 -18.81 1.04
C PHE A 200 27.42 -18.59 0.77
N THR A 201 27.92 -19.09 -0.36
CA THR A 201 29.34 -18.96 -0.73
C THR A 201 29.72 -17.48 -0.82
N GLY A 202 30.80 -17.09 -0.17
CA GLY A 202 31.27 -15.70 -0.14
C GLY A 202 30.60 -14.80 0.94
N PHE A 203 29.65 -15.33 1.72
CA PHE A 203 28.95 -14.57 2.76
C PHE A 203 29.01 -15.25 4.12
N LYS A 204 29.01 -14.46 5.18
CA LYS A 204 28.92 -14.92 6.57
C LYS A 204 28.04 -14.00 7.39
N VAL A 205 27.38 -14.53 8.40
CA VAL A 205 26.64 -13.74 9.40
C VAL A 205 27.62 -13.23 10.44
N VAL A 206 27.53 -11.94 10.74
CA VAL A 206 28.31 -11.30 11.80
C VAL A 206 27.38 -10.44 12.64
N GLU A 207 27.81 -10.15 13.87
CA GLU A 207 27.11 -9.16 14.70
C GLU A 207 27.24 -7.76 14.09
N GLY A 208 26.12 -7.06 13.96
CA GLY A 208 26.09 -5.69 13.46
C GLY A 208 26.71 -4.69 14.45
N ARG A 209 27.03 -3.51 13.95
CA ARG A 209 27.47 -2.42 14.86
C ARG A 209 26.34 -2.05 15.80
N SER A 210 26.64 -2.00 17.10
CA SER A 210 25.73 -1.53 18.12
C SER A 210 26.30 -0.28 18.80
N ASN A 211 25.44 0.63 19.20
CA ASN A 211 25.80 1.79 19.99
C ASN A 211 25.74 1.41 21.48
N ARG A 212 26.64 2.01 22.28
CA ARG A 212 26.58 1.90 23.73
C ARG A 212 25.27 2.51 24.23
N LYS A 213 24.65 1.86 25.20
CA LYS A 213 23.45 2.33 25.88
C LYS A 213 23.71 2.26 27.38
N TYR A 214 23.06 3.14 28.11
CA TYR A 214 23.02 3.02 29.56
C TYR A 214 22.22 1.77 29.96
N THR A 215 22.61 1.12 31.04
CA THR A 215 21.89 -0.03 31.61
C THR A 215 20.70 0.43 32.45
N ASP A 216 20.79 1.61 33.03
CA ASP A 216 19.77 2.22 33.87
C ASP A 216 20.01 3.75 33.86
N ASP A 217 19.09 4.47 33.26
CA ASP A 217 19.19 5.91 33.06
C ASP A 217 19.13 6.67 34.41
N ASP A 218 18.32 6.22 35.36
CA ASP A 218 18.18 6.85 36.69
C ASP A 218 19.46 6.63 37.54
N ALA A 219 20.05 5.43 37.49
CA ALA A 219 21.31 5.15 38.15
C ALA A 219 22.46 5.99 37.60
N VAL A 220 22.48 6.20 36.27
CA VAL A 220 23.48 7.08 35.64
C VAL A 220 23.28 8.52 36.01
N ALA A 221 22.04 9.03 35.98
CA ALA A 221 21.74 10.40 36.40
C ALA A 221 22.21 10.67 37.85
N LYS A 222 21.85 9.78 38.77
CA LYS A 222 22.28 9.88 40.19
C LYS A 222 23.79 9.85 40.31
N ALA A 223 24.50 8.97 39.62
CA ALA A 223 25.96 8.88 39.69
C ALA A 223 26.64 10.14 39.19
N VAL A 224 26.07 10.81 38.17
CA VAL A 224 26.59 12.07 37.62
C VAL A 224 26.29 13.25 38.56
N GLU A 225 25.10 13.31 39.16
CA GLU A 225 24.72 14.30 40.16
C GLU A 225 25.57 14.20 41.45
N ASP A 226 25.78 12.98 41.94
CA ASP A 226 26.63 12.70 43.11
C ASP A 226 28.10 13.13 42.86
N ALA A 227 28.55 13.13 41.61
CA ALA A 227 29.85 13.64 41.18
C ALA A 227 29.89 15.16 40.95
N GLY A 228 28.78 15.87 41.16
CA GLY A 228 28.69 17.33 41.05
C GLY A 228 28.47 17.83 39.61
N TYR A 229 28.01 17.00 38.70
CA TYR A 229 27.72 17.40 37.32
C TYR A 229 26.21 17.35 37.06
N GLU A 230 25.76 18.09 36.02
CA GLU A 230 24.37 18.08 35.56
C GLU A 230 24.19 16.98 34.47
N PRO A 231 23.36 15.96 34.71
CA PRO A 231 23.17 14.86 33.74
C PRO A 231 22.20 15.19 32.62
N TYR A 232 21.42 16.28 32.74
CA TYR A 232 20.36 16.62 31.82
C TYR A 232 20.67 17.85 30.97
N GLU A 233 20.42 17.80 29.68
CA GLU A 233 20.42 18.94 28.77
C GLU A 233 18.99 19.52 28.67
N LYS A 234 18.81 20.80 29.00
CA LYS A 234 17.53 21.48 28.74
C LYS A 234 17.36 21.74 27.26
N ARG A 235 16.47 21.03 26.61
CA ARG A 235 16.17 21.15 25.19
C ARG A 235 14.73 21.61 24.99
N LEU A 236 14.54 22.57 24.06
CA LEU A 236 13.18 22.96 23.64
C LEU A 236 12.50 21.75 23.01
N LEU A 237 11.28 21.47 23.44
CA LEU A 237 10.47 20.40 22.85
C LEU A 237 10.24 20.69 21.37
N GLY A 238 10.37 19.67 20.53
CA GLY A 238 10.00 19.77 19.13
C GLY A 238 8.49 20.02 18.95
N ILE A 239 8.10 20.52 17.78
CA ILE A 239 6.71 20.95 17.46
C ILE A 239 5.67 19.89 17.87
N THR A 240 5.91 18.61 17.51
CA THR A 240 4.98 17.51 17.82
C THR A 240 4.82 17.30 19.34
N ALA A 241 5.93 17.25 20.08
CA ALA A 241 5.90 17.05 21.53
C ALA A 241 5.28 18.27 22.25
N MET A 242 5.57 19.49 21.77
CA MET A 242 4.99 20.72 22.29
C MET A 242 3.48 20.76 22.04
N SER A 243 3.03 20.38 20.85
CA SER A 243 1.60 20.29 20.50
C SER A 243 0.86 19.23 21.34
N GLN A 244 1.52 18.13 21.68
CA GLN A 244 0.97 17.10 22.57
C GLN A 244 0.86 17.61 24.02
N ALA A 245 1.88 18.31 24.52
CA ALA A 245 1.92 18.83 25.88
C ALA A 245 0.88 19.94 26.12
N LEU A 246 0.71 20.85 25.16
CA LEU A 246 -0.22 21.99 25.27
C LEU A 246 -1.64 21.66 24.81
N GLY A 247 -1.82 20.64 23.98
CA GLY A 247 -3.03 20.39 23.22
C GLY A 247 -3.13 21.33 22.01
N ARG A 248 -3.77 20.84 20.93
CA ARG A 248 -3.80 21.51 19.61
C ARG A 248 -4.31 22.98 19.68
N LYS A 249 -5.37 23.22 20.43
CA LYS A 249 -5.97 24.57 20.51
C LYS A 249 -5.03 25.58 21.15
N LYS A 250 -4.42 25.22 22.29
CA LYS A 250 -3.51 26.09 23.04
C LYS A 250 -2.16 26.25 22.34
N PHE A 251 -1.71 25.23 21.62
CA PHE A 251 -0.53 25.30 20.76
C PHE A 251 -0.71 26.34 19.65
N GLU A 252 -1.85 26.31 18.95
CA GLU A 252 -2.15 27.25 17.87
C GLU A 252 -2.27 28.69 18.40
N GLU A 253 -2.94 28.86 19.53
CA GLU A 253 -3.10 30.17 20.17
C GLU A 253 -1.74 30.81 20.59
N LEU A 254 -0.84 30.03 21.16
CA LEU A 254 0.42 30.53 21.69
C LEU A 254 1.56 30.54 20.68
N LEU A 255 1.60 29.57 19.78
CA LEU A 255 2.76 29.29 18.93
C LEU A 255 2.44 29.31 17.44
N GLY A 256 1.17 29.45 17.01
CA GLY A 256 0.79 29.44 15.62
C GLY A 256 1.54 30.48 14.77
N GLY A 257 1.77 31.68 15.32
CA GLY A 257 2.56 32.74 14.67
C GLY A 257 4.09 32.52 14.70
N LEU A 258 4.57 31.53 15.45
CA LEU A 258 6.01 31.21 15.59
C LEU A 258 6.41 29.93 14.86
N VAL A 259 5.47 29.26 14.20
CA VAL A 259 5.70 28.04 13.42
C VAL A 259 5.50 28.33 11.94
N TYR A 260 6.48 27.96 11.12
CA TYR A 260 6.36 28.04 9.69
C TYR A 260 6.77 26.71 9.04
N LYS A 261 6.21 26.42 7.89
CA LYS A 261 6.57 25.27 7.08
C LYS A 261 7.45 25.72 5.91
N PRO A 262 8.76 25.44 5.95
CA PRO A 262 9.63 25.81 4.83
C PRO A 262 9.26 25.05 3.56
N PRO A 263 9.59 25.58 2.38
CA PRO A 263 9.45 24.83 1.12
C PRO A 263 10.20 23.51 1.19
N GLY A 264 9.56 22.45 0.69
CA GLY A 264 10.20 21.12 0.58
C GLY A 264 11.33 21.15 -0.46
N LYS A 265 12.30 20.25 -0.31
CA LYS A 265 13.31 20.04 -1.35
C LYS A 265 12.64 19.51 -2.62
N PRO A 266 13.12 19.88 -3.83
CA PRO A 266 12.66 19.28 -5.06
C PRO A 266 12.85 17.75 -5.04
N VAL A 267 11.86 17.04 -5.51
CA VAL A 267 11.89 15.56 -5.66
C VAL A 267 11.30 15.21 -7.02
N LEU A 268 11.94 14.26 -7.70
CA LEU A 268 11.41 13.71 -8.94
C LEU A 268 10.39 12.61 -8.59
N VAL A 269 9.19 12.70 -9.16
CA VAL A 269 8.10 11.76 -8.94
C VAL A 269 7.45 11.40 -10.26
N PRO A 270 6.71 10.27 -10.35
CA PRO A 270 5.91 9.95 -11.54
C PRO A 270 4.91 11.06 -11.87
N GLU A 271 4.59 11.23 -13.13
CA GLU A 271 3.64 12.25 -13.60
C GLU A 271 2.24 12.09 -13.01
N SER A 272 1.88 10.86 -12.60
CA SER A 272 0.63 10.55 -11.90
C SER A 272 0.54 11.08 -10.47
N ASP A 273 1.62 11.64 -9.89
CA ASP A 273 1.60 12.25 -8.57
C ASP A 273 0.67 13.48 -8.57
N LYS A 274 -0.18 13.59 -7.55
CA LYS A 274 -1.21 14.65 -7.47
C LYS A 274 -0.65 16.04 -7.12
N ARG A 275 0.61 16.15 -6.73
CA ARG A 275 1.23 17.43 -6.42
C ARG A 275 1.49 18.22 -7.70
N PRO A 276 1.28 19.55 -7.71
CA PRO A 276 1.60 20.36 -8.86
C PRO A 276 3.11 20.32 -9.16
N ALA A 277 3.46 20.29 -10.44
CA ALA A 277 4.85 20.41 -10.85
C ALA A 277 5.44 21.74 -10.37
N MET A 278 6.72 21.71 -9.95
CA MET A 278 7.41 22.95 -9.61
C MET A 278 7.70 23.73 -10.90
N ASN A 279 7.45 25.04 -10.84
CA ASN A 279 7.91 25.92 -11.93
C ASN A 279 9.45 25.99 -11.89
N THR A 280 10.10 25.65 -12.99
CA THR A 280 11.55 25.71 -13.13
C THR A 280 11.92 26.90 -14.00
N ALA A 281 13.14 27.43 -13.86
CA ALA A 281 13.62 28.56 -14.65
C ALA A 281 13.46 28.38 -16.17
N ILE A 282 13.44 27.12 -16.66
CA ILE A 282 13.21 26.79 -18.08
C ILE A 282 11.77 27.18 -18.51
N ASN A 283 10.79 27.03 -17.64
CA ASN A 283 9.41 27.41 -17.94
C ASN A 283 9.25 28.94 -17.99
N ASP A 284 9.94 29.66 -17.09
CA ASP A 284 9.93 31.13 -17.08
C ASP A 284 10.53 31.72 -18.38
N PHE A 285 11.50 31.04 -18.99
CA PHE A 285 12.07 31.44 -20.30
C PHE A 285 11.16 31.09 -21.49
N LYS A 286 10.38 30.00 -21.42
CA LYS A 286 9.44 29.64 -22.49
C LYS A 286 8.23 30.57 -22.54
N GLU A 287 7.70 31.00 -21.42
CA GLU A 287 6.59 31.97 -21.34
C GLU A 287 7.00 33.33 -21.96
N ASN A 288 8.25 33.73 -21.82
CA ASN A 288 8.78 34.97 -22.45
C ASN A 288 9.00 34.86 -23.95
N GLU A 289 9.14 33.67 -24.53
CA GLU A 289 9.27 33.48 -25.98
C GLU A 289 7.93 33.50 -26.71
N GLU A 290 6.85 33.06 -26.08
CA GLU A 290 5.49 33.13 -26.66
C GLU A 290 4.94 34.56 -26.66
N ASP A 291 5.26 35.39 -25.70
CA ASP A 291 4.82 36.80 -25.65
C ASP A 291 5.58 37.71 -26.68
N ASN A 292 6.74 37.28 -27.20
CA ASN A 292 7.49 38.06 -28.19
C ASN A 292 7.05 37.82 -29.64
N ASN A 293 6.09 36.96 -29.91
CA ASN A 293 5.66 36.66 -31.30
C ASN A 293 4.46 37.52 -31.77
N TYR A 294 4.00 38.51 -30.97
CA TYR A 294 2.93 39.42 -31.35
C TYR A 294 3.36 40.74 -32.05
N GLY A 295 4.56 40.74 -32.61
CA GLY A 295 5.14 41.98 -33.13
C GLY A 295 5.64 41.98 -34.59
N LYS A 296 5.21 41.06 -35.47
CA LYS A 296 5.69 41.02 -36.87
C LYS A 296 4.63 40.81 -37.92
N ASP A 297 3.54 41.57 -37.86
CA ASP A 297 2.66 41.72 -39.02
C ASP A 297 2.11 43.15 -39.06
N HIS A 298 2.95 44.09 -39.50
CA HIS A 298 2.56 45.36 -40.14
C HIS A 298 3.80 46.04 -40.71
N LYS A 299 4.14 45.63 -41.96
CA LYS A 299 4.68 46.55 -42.98
C LYS A 299 4.38 46.01 -44.37
#